data_1effbe260de93e83f59d592f0ed74602
#
_entry.id   1effbe260de93e83f59d592f0ed74602
#
_cell.length_a   1.000
_cell.length_b   1.000
_cell.length_c   1.000
_cell.angle_alpha   90.00
_cell.angle_beta   90.00
_cell.angle_gamma   90.00
#
_symmetry.space_group_name_H-M   'P 1'
#
loop_
_entity.id
_entity.type
_entity.pdbx_description
1 polymer ?
#
loop_
_entity_poly.entity_id
_entity_poly.type
_entity_poly.pdbx_seq_one_letter_code
_entity_poly.pdbx_strand_id
1 'polypeptide(L)'
;VTRSLLVLSGGHPYEEAPFGQLLDALGDWDVTHLIHPEGGEADAADAIGRADMLLFYDMAGYTFANGTVTTHPPSLAFRAAITARFARGMGAVAMHHAFAGWAEWPEWHGWLGGAFLYQPGEWQGEPWPDSGYRHDVAYDARIVADHPVTRGLPESFPVTDELYLCPIDESAFTPLVRAEGFAFTANNFYSAANAVSGAMFSREGWNHPSGSNCIAWESRTCPAPLVYLQCGDGPATYANPHVRRMLANALDYTSGGTG
;
A
#
# COMPACT_ATOMS: atom_id res chain seq x y z
N VAL A 1 -21.15 -12.46 -15.54
CA VAL A 1 -19.84 -13.14 -15.42
C VAL A 1 -19.18 -12.59 -14.18
N THR A 2 -18.83 -13.46 -13.23
CA THR A 2 -18.08 -13.05 -12.02
C THR A 2 -16.68 -12.62 -12.47
N ARG A 3 -16.22 -11.46 -11.98
CA ARG A 3 -14.86 -10.93 -12.28
C ARG A 3 -13.84 -11.60 -11.37
N SER A 4 -12.65 -11.89 -11.89
CA SER A 4 -11.55 -12.48 -11.13
C SER A 4 -10.72 -11.40 -10.43
N LEU A 5 -10.47 -11.59 -9.14
CA LEU A 5 -9.59 -10.75 -8.32
C LEU A 5 -8.37 -11.57 -7.88
N LEU A 6 -7.18 -11.17 -8.31
CA LEU A 6 -5.95 -11.69 -7.76
C LEU A 6 -5.49 -10.81 -6.59
N VAL A 7 -5.34 -11.43 -5.43
CA VAL A 7 -4.77 -10.80 -4.23
C VAL A 7 -3.36 -11.33 -4.02
N LEU A 8 -2.40 -10.44 -3.94
CA LEU A 8 -1.02 -10.74 -3.54
C LEU A 8 -0.81 -10.25 -2.12
N SER A 9 -0.42 -11.13 -1.20
CA SER A 9 -0.06 -10.79 0.17
C SER A 9 1.27 -11.43 0.56
N GLY A 10 1.75 -11.20 1.77
CA GLY A 10 2.98 -11.78 2.29
C GLY A 10 4.13 -10.80 2.40
N GLY A 11 5.30 -11.28 2.83
CA GLY A 11 6.48 -10.45 3.10
C GLY A 11 6.40 -9.65 4.41
N HIS A 12 5.23 -9.51 5.00
CA HIS A 12 4.97 -8.92 6.31
C HIS A 12 3.89 -9.72 7.05
N PRO A 13 4.00 -9.93 8.37
CA PRO A 13 2.95 -10.57 9.15
C PRO A 13 1.63 -9.79 9.11
N TYR A 14 0.51 -10.49 9.02
CA TYR A 14 -0.85 -9.95 9.14
C TYR A 14 -1.79 -11.03 9.66
N GLU A 15 -2.96 -10.65 10.17
CA GLU A 15 -3.96 -11.61 10.67
C GLU A 15 -4.78 -12.18 9.51
N GLU A 16 -4.44 -13.39 9.07
CA GLU A 16 -5.02 -14.05 7.90
C GLU A 16 -6.55 -14.20 7.96
N ALA A 17 -7.10 -14.62 9.11
CA ALA A 17 -8.54 -14.84 9.22
C ALA A 17 -9.37 -13.54 9.14
N PRO A 18 -9.02 -12.43 9.83
CA PRO A 18 -9.66 -11.14 9.63
C PRO A 18 -9.46 -10.57 8.21
N PHE A 19 -8.30 -10.76 7.60
CA PHE A 19 -8.05 -10.34 6.23
C PHE A 19 -8.92 -11.15 5.24
N GLY A 20 -9.07 -12.46 5.43
CA GLY A 20 -10.02 -13.28 4.66
C GLY A 20 -11.45 -12.75 4.77
N GLN A 21 -11.91 -12.34 5.96
CA GLN A 21 -13.22 -11.73 6.15
C GLN A 21 -13.36 -10.36 5.45
N LEU A 22 -12.27 -9.60 5.31
CA LEU A 22 -12.25 -8.41 4.47
C LEU A 22 -12.50 -8.78 3.01
N LEU A 23 -11.78 -9.77 2.48
CA LEU A 23 -11.93 -10.22 1.08
C LEU A 23 -13.33 -10.76 0.80
N ASP A 24 -13.90 -11.57 1.69
CA ASP A 24 -15.27 -12.09 1.61
C ASP A 24 -16.32 -10.97 1.56
N ALA A 25 -16.03 -9.83 2.19
CA ALA A 25 -16.94 -8.69 2.22
C ALA A 25 -16.87 -7.78 0.98
N LEU A 26 -15.97 -8.04 0.02
CA LEU A 26 -15.79 -7.21 -1.19
C LEU A 26 -16.86 -7.44 -2.27
N GLY A 27 -17.75 -8.42 -2.09
CA GLY A 27 -18.84 -8.70 -3.03
C GLY A 27 -18.49 -9.79 -4.05
N ASP A 28 -19.06 -9.69 -5.26
CA ASP A 28 -19.06 -10.76 -6.28
C ASP A 28 -17.73 -10.88 -7.05
N TRP A 29 -16.62 -11.09 -6.34
CA TRP A 29 -15.34 -11.42 -6.94
C TRP A 29 -15.03 -12.90 -6.82
N ASP A 30 -14.47 -13.50 -7.89
CA ASP A 30 -13.78 -14.79 -7.83
C ASP A 30 -12.34 -14.55 -7.38
N VAL A 31 -12.10 -14.74 -6.08
CA VAL A 31 -10.84 -14.37 -5.44
C VAL A 31 -9.81 -15.49 -5.53
N THR A 32 -8.69 -15.22 -6.17
CA THR A 32 -7.46 -16.02 -6.07
C THR A 32 -6.49 -15.28 -5.15
N HIS A 33 -6.10 -15.89 -4.03
CA HIS A 33 -5.16 -15.32 -3.07
C HIS A 33 -3.83 -16.08 -3.14
N LEU A 34 -2.76 -15.37 -3.46
CA LEU A 34 -1.38 -15.87 -3.50
C LEU A 34 -0.55 -15.19 -2.42
N ILE A 35 0.12 -15.98 -1.60
CA ILE A 35 1.11 -15.49 -0.63
C ILE A 35 2.43 -15.34 -1.37
N HIS A 36 2.88 -14.12 -1.53
CA HIS A 36 4.10 -13.77 -2.25
C HIS A 36 5.19 -13.36 -1.21
N PRO A 37 6.47 -13.77 -1.34
CA PRO A 37 7.05 -14.53 -2.45
C PRO A 37 6.93 -16.06 -2.35
N GLU A 38 6.27 -16.63 -1.33
CA GLU A 38 6.22 -18.09 -1.09
C GLU A 38 5.61 -18.88 -2.25
N GLY A 39 4.59 -18.32 -2.93
CA GLY A 39 3.97 -18.90 -4.13
C GLY A 39 4.79 -18.79 -5.40
N GLY A 40 5.98 -18.19 -5.31
CA GLY A 40 6.86 -17.97 -6.46
C GLY A 40 6.44 -16.82 -7.37
N GLU A 41 7.39 -15.97 -7.74
CA GLU A 41 7.12 -14.83 -8.63
C GLU A 41 6.67 -15.27 -10.03
N ALA A 42 7.06 -16.47 -10.48
CA ALA A 42 6.66 -17.00 -11.77
C ALA A 42 5.16 -17.30 -11.81
N ASP A 43 4.61 -17.94 -10.75
CA ASP A 43 3.18 -18.23 -10.64
C ASP A 43 2.37 -16.94 -10.49
N ALA A 44 2.88 -15.96 -9.73
CA ALA A 44 2.29 -14.64 -9.62
C ALA A 44 2.26 -13.92 -10.97
N ALA A 45 3.35 -13.94 -11.74
CA ALA A 45 3.42 -13.31 -13.06
C ALA A 45 2.39 -13.87 -14.04
N ASP A 46 2.19 -15.19 -14.04
CA ASP A 46 1.20 -15.85 -14.87
C ASP A 46 -0.24 -15.52 -14.43
N ALA A 47 -0.51 -15.51 -13.12
CA ALA A 47 -1.80 -15.14 -12.55
C ALA A 47 -2.16 -13.66 -12.84
N ILE A 48 -1.19 -12.73 -12.76
CA ILE A 48 -1.36 -11.31 -13.10
C ILE A 48 -1.88 -11.13 -14.53
N GLY A 49 -1.36 -11.95 -15.46
CA GLY A 49 -1.77 -11.90 -16.87
C GLY A 49 -3.22 -12.31 -17.12
N ARG A 50 -3.83 -13.09 -16.22
CA ARG A 50 -5.18 -13.66 -16.36
C ARG A 50 -6.25 -12.94 -15.54
N ALA A 51 -5.88 -12.31 -14.44
CA ALA A 51 -6.84 -11.68 -13.54
C ALA A 51 -7.46 -10.41 -14.12
N ASP A 52 -8.77 -10.23 -13.92
CA ASP A 52 -9.46 -8.99 -14.27
C ASP A 52 -8.99 -7.84 -13.38
N MET A 53 -8.73 -8.10 -12.10
CA MET A 53 -8.32 -7.10 -11.13
C MET A 53 -7.17 -7.58 -10.25
N LEU A 54 -6.31 -6.66 -9.78
CA LEU A 54 -5.24 -6.91 -8.82
C LEU A 54 -5.42 -6.08 -7.54
N LEU A 55 -5.20 -6.76 -6.41
CA LEU A 55 -4.99 -6.14 -5.11
C LEU A 55 -3.59 -6.51 -4.60
N PHE A 56 -2.71 -5.52 -4.50
CA PHE A 56 -1.40 -5.67 -3.88
C PHE A 56 -1.51 -5.37 -2.39
N TYR A 57 -1.14 -6.33 -1.57
CA TYR A 57 -1.03 -6.25 -0.11
C TYR A 57 0.30 -6.87 0.36
N ASP A 58 1.18 -7.20 -0.56
CA ASP A 58 2.46 -7.83 -0.31
C ASP A 58 3.57 -6.80 -0.06
N MET A 59 4.48 -7.13 0.86
CA MET A 59 5.71 -6.41 1.12
C MET A 59 6.90 -7.25 0.67
N ALA A 60 7.04 -7.44 -0.63
CA ALA A 60 8.09 -8.27 -1.20
C ALA A 60 9.39 -7.49 -1.47
N GLY A 61 10.47 -8.22 -1.74
CA GLY A 61 11.77 -7.64 -2.08
C GLY A 61 12.69 -7.38 -0.89
N TYR A 62 12.45 -8.04 0.26
CA TYR A 62 13.26 -7.90 1.46
C TYR A 62 13.64 -9.24 2.09
N THR A 63 14.81 -9.25 2.72
CA THR A 63 15.22 -10.26 3.69
C THR A 63 15.65 -9.55 4.98
N PHE A 64 14.94 -9.81 6.07
CA PHE A 64 15.27 -9.30 7.41
C PHE A 64 16.02 -10.39 8.18
N ALA A 65 17.27 -10.15 8.54
CA ALA A 65 18.08 -11.11 9.28
C ALA A 65 19.13 -10.40 10.15
N ASN A 66 19.32 -10.89 11.37
CA ASN A 66 20.37 -10.42 12.27
C ASN A 66 20.40 -8.89 12.50
N GLY A 67 19.25 -8.26 12.58
CA GLY A 67 19.15 -6.80 12.76
C GLY A 67 19.53 -5.98 11.53
N THR A 68 19.52 -6.58 10.36
CA THR A 68 19.78 -5.92 9.07
C THR A 68 18.66 -6.21 8.07
N VAL A 69 18.54 -5.36 7.06
CA VAL A 69 17.66 -5.57 5.90
C VAL A 69 18.51 -5.65 4.64
N THR A 70 18.21 -6.65 3.81
CA THR A 70 18.74 -6.78 2.45
C THR A 70 17.60 -6.64 1.47
N THR A 71 17.80 -5.85 0.43
CA THR A 71 16.80 -5.62 -0.62
C THR A 71 17.06 -6.52 -1.83
N HIS A 72 15.98 -6.84 -2.54
CA HIS A 72 16.02 -7.66 -3.76
C HIS A 72 15.08 -7.06 -4.81
N PRO A 73 15.51 -6.95 -6.08
CA PRO A 73 14.61 -6.54 -7.14
C PRO A 73 13.57 -7.63 -7.43
N PRO A 74 12.40 -7.27 -7.99
CA PRO A 74 11.49 -8.27 -8.52
C PRO A 74 12.12 -9.04 -9.68
N SER A 75 11.67 -10.28 -9.90
CA SER A 75 12.09 -11.02 -11.08
C SER A 75 11.67 -10.29 -12.37
N LEU A 76 12.41 -10.52 -13.44
CA LEU A 76 12.09 -9.92 -14.75
C LEU A 76 10.70 -10.33 -15.24
N ALA A 77 10.27 -11.57 -14.94
CA ALA A 77 8.95 -12.08 -15.32
C ALA A 77 7.82 -11.34 -14.58
N PHE A 78 7.95 -11.18 -13.26
CA PHE A 78 6.97 -10.47 -12.43
C PHE A 78 6.86 -8.99 -12.84
N ARG A 79 8.01 -8.31 -12.96
CA ARG A 79 8.07 -6.92 -13.40
C ARG A 79 7.46 -6.74 -14.81
N ALA A 80 7.76 -7.63 -15.75
CA ALA A 80 7.22 -7.59 -17.11
C ALA A 80 5.69 -7.80 -17.11
N ALA A 81 5.16 -8.71 -16.29
CA ALA A 81 3.73 -8.97 -16.20
C ALA A 81 2.95 -7.73 -15.71
N ILE A 82 3.43 -7.07 -14.65
CA ILE A 82 2.82 -5.85 -14.12
C ILE A 82 2.92 -4.70 -15.13
N THR A 83 4.11 -4.47 -15.69
CA THR A 83 4.33 -3.42 -16.69
C THR A 83 3.43 -3.62 -17.92
N ALA A 84 3.33 -4.85 -18.44
CA ALA A 84 2.47 -5.18 -19.56
C ALA A 84 0.98 -4.99 -19.23
N ARG A 85 0.55 -5.31 -17.99
CA ARG A 85 -0.81 -5.06 -17.52
C ARG A 85 -1.14 -3.57 -17.52
N PHE A 86 -0.29 -2.75 -16.91
CA PHE A 86 -0.49 -1.29 -16.85
C PHE A 86 -0.43 -0.65 -18.25
N ALA A 87 0.47 -1.12 -19.12
CA ALA A 87 0.52 -0.65 -20.51
C ALA A 87 -0.76 -0.93 -21.33
N ARG A 88 -1.56 -1.93 -20.92
CA ARG A 88 -2.89 -2.23 -21.49
C ARG A 88 -4.02 -1.42 -20.84
N GLY A 89 -3.71 -0.54 -19.88
CA GLY A 89 -4.70 0.24 -19.15
C GLY A 89 -5.45 -0.55 -18.08
N MET A 90 -5.01 -1.77 -17.75
CA MET A 90 -5.64 -2.60 -16.71
C MET A 90 -5.12 -2.18 -15.33
N GLY A 91 -6.01 -1.67 -14.51
CA GLY A 91 -5.68 -1.05 -13.23
C GLY A 91 -5.36 -2.04 -12.11
N ALA A 92 -5.04 -1.47 -10.94
CA ALA A 92 -4.78 -2.18 -9.70
C ALA A 92 -5.11 -1.32 -8.47
N VAL A 93 -5.28 -1.97 -7.32
CA VAL A 93 -5.26 -1.33 -6.00
C VAL A 93 -4.01 -1.80 -5.26
N ALA A 94 -3.29 -0.88 -4.66
CA ALA A 94 -2.21 -1.15 -3.72
C ALA A 94 -2.67 -0.75 -2.32
N MET A 95 -2.52 -1.64 -1.34
CA MET A 95 -3.02 -1.42 0.01
C MET A 95 -1.89 -1.61 1.01
N HIS A 96 -1.78 -0.68 1.93
CA HIS A 96 -0.91 -0.67 3.11
C HIS A 96 0.52 -1.14 2.81
N HIS A 97 0.84 -2.40 3.14
CA HIS A 97 2.18 -2.98 2.99
C HIS A 97 2.76 -2.91 1.57
N ALA A 98 1.91 -2.86 0.55
CA ALA A 98 2.36 -2.75 -0.84
C ALA A 98 3.19 -1.48 -1.12
N PHE A 99 3.01 -0.43 -0.31
CA PHE A 99 3.80 0.81 -0.40
C PHE A 99 5.26 0.62 0.01
N ALA A 100 5.50 -0.33 0.92
CA ALA A 100 6.84 -0.67 1.38
C ALA A 100 7.52 -1.72 0.49
N GLY A 101 6.81 -2.36 -0.43
CA GLY A 101 7.35 -3.40 -1.29
C GLY A 101 8.36 -2.89 -2.33
N TRP A 102 9.26 -3.79 -2.76
CA TRP A 102 10.10 -3.64 -3.93
C TRP A 102 11.06 -2.44 -3.91
N ALA A 103 11.86 -2.29 -2.85
CA ALA A 103 12.82 -1.19 -2.69
C ALA A 103 13.73 -0.97 -3.91
N GLU A 104 14.03 -2.03 -4.67
CA GLU A 104 14.87 -1.97 -5.88
C GLU A 104 14.06 -1.87 -7.18
N TRP A 105 12.84 -1.31 -7.11
CA TRP A 105 12.03 -1.06 -8.30
C TRP A 105 11.55 0.40 -8.36
N PRO A 106 12.38 1.32 -8.87
CA PRO A 106 12.07 2.75 -8.89
C PRO A 106 10.75 3.11 -9.61
N GLU A 107 10.39 2.38 -10.66
CA GLU A 107 9.14 2.62 -11.38
C GLU A 107 7.92 2.30 -10.52
N TRP A 108 7.98 1.25 -9.67
CA TRP A 108 6.92 0.93 -8.71
C TRP A 108 6.68 2.09 -7.74
N HIS A 109 7.75 2.59 -7.17
CA HIS A 109 7.68 3.76 -6.28
C HIS A 109 7.23 5.03 -7.01
N GLY A 110 7.66 5.21 -8.25
CA GLY A 110 7.19 6.30 -9.09
C GLY A 110 5.68 6.24 -9.36
N TRP A 111 5.14 5.05 -9.62
CA TRP A 111 3.70 4.84 -9.80
C TRP A 111 2.91 5.05 -8.50
N LEU A 112 3.46 4.65 -7.36
CA LEU A 112 2.83 4.87 -6.05
C LEU A 112 2.97 6.32 -5.56
N GLY A 113 3.93 7.09 -6.10
CA GLY A 113 4.19 8.47 -5.70
C GLY A 113 4.94 8.59 -4.36
N GLY A 114 5.65 7.54 -3.95
CA GLY A 114 6.44 7.51 -2.72
C GLY A 114 7.06 6.15 -2.45
N ALA A 115 7.82 6.06 -1.35
CA ALA A 115 8.48 4.83 -0.94
C ALA A 115 8.60 4.75 0.59
N PHE A 116 8.54 3.55 1.15
CA PHE A 116 8.88 3.31 2.55
C PHE A 116 10.29 2.71 2.63
N LEU A 117 11.19 3.36 3.35
CA LEU A 117 12.60 3.00 3.43
C LEU A 117 12.91 2.35 4.79
N TYR A 118 13.32 1.07 4.80
CA TYR A 118 13.72 0.36 6.03
C TYR A 118 15.14 0.70 6.51
N GLN A 119 15.90 1.44 5.72
CA GLN A 119 17.22 1.98 6.04
C GLN A 119 17.40 3.30 5.30
N PRO A 120 18.31 4.20 5.71
CA PRO A 120 18.61 5.40 4.95
C PRO A 120 18.95 5.05 3.49
N GLY A 121 18.39 5.80 2.57
CA GLY A 121 18.50 5.52 1.14
C GLY A 121 18.34 6.77 0.28
N GLU A 122 17.84 6.58 -0.93
CA GLU A 122 17.62 7.65 -1.91
C GLU A 122 16.17 7.62 -2.41
N TRP A 123 15.56 8.77 -2.56
CA TRP A 123 14.28 8.97 -3.21
C TRP A 123 14.39 10.10 -4.23
N GLN A 124 14.08 9.82 -5.51
CA GLN A 124 14.17 10.79 -6.61
C GLN A 124 15.52 11.52 -6.72
N GLY A 125 16.63 10.81 -6.45
CA GLY A 125 17.99 11.36 -6.52
C GLY A 125 18.43 12.14 -5.29
N GLU A 126 17.58 12.25 -4.25
CA GLU A 126 17.90 12.92 -3.00
C GLU A 126 18.05 11.92 -1.85
N PRO A 127 19.01 12.13 -0.93
CA PRO A 127 19.19 11.27 0.23
C PRO A 127 18.06 11.46 1.23
N TRP A 128 17.51 10.33 1.72
CA TRP A 128 16.45 10.30 2.73
C TRP A 128 16.86 9.42 3.92
N PRO A 129 16.45 9.79 5.15
CA PRO A 129 16.53 8.87 6.29
C PRO A 129 15.63 7.66 6.05
N ASP A 130 15.76 6.64 6.90
CA ASP A 130 14.78 5.58 6.98
C ASP A 130 13.40 6.13 7.39
N SER A 131 12.35 5.48 6.92
CA SER A 131 10.98 5.87 7.17
C SER A 131 10.55 5.65 8.62
N GLY A 132 9.45 6.28 9.00
CA GLY A 132 8.81 6.13 10.29
C GLY A 132 7.51 5.35 10.19
N TYR A 133 7.20 4.62 11.26
CA TYR A 133 5.93 3.93 11.44
C TYR A 133 5.30 4.26 12.80
N ARG A 134 3.97 4.17 12.90
CA ARG A 134 3.25 4.31 14.16
C ARG A 134 1.98 3.47 14.14
N HIS A 135 1.97 2.38 14.93
CA HIS A 135 0.78 1.54 15.12
C HIS A 135 -0.28 2.20 15.99
N ASP A 136 -1.50 1.70 15.88
CA ASP A 136 -2.65 2.04 16.74
C ASP A 136 -2.96 3.54 16.83
N VAL A 137 -2.76 4.26 15.72
CA VAL A 137 -3.11 5.69 15.68
C VAL A 137 -4.60 5.85 15.44
N ALA A 138 -5.29 6.52 16.37
CA ALA A 138 -6.65 6.98 16.14
C ALA A 138 -6.61 8.33 15.40
N TYR A 139 -7.33 8.41 14.28
CA TYR A 139 -7.43 9.62 13.45
C TYR A 139 -8.79 9.67 12.72
N ASP A 140 -9.13 10.82 12.20
CA ASP A 140 -10.28 10.99 11.32
C ASP A 140 -9.81 10.94 9.84
N ALA A 141 -10.35 9.98 9.08
CA ALA A 141 -10.14 9.89 7.64
C ALA A 141 -11.07 10.87 6.93
N ARG A 142 -10.52 12.02 6.49
CA ARG A 142 -11.28 13.08 5.83
C ARG A 142 -11.23 12.94 4.32
N ILE A 143 -12.39 12.93 3.68
CA ILE A 143 -12.53 12.95 2.23
C ILE A 143 -12.15 14.34 1.71
N VAL A 144 -11.26 14.39 0.72
CA VAL A 144 -10.78 15.66 0.13
C VAL A 144 -11.05 15.78 -1.37
N ALA A 145 -11.63 14.75 -1.98
CA ALA A 145 -12.04 14.77 -3.38
C ALA A 145 -13.37 14.04 -3.60
N ASP A 146 -14.21 14.58 -4.47
CA ASP A 146 -15.34 13.84 -5.05
C ASP A 146 -14.80 12.90 -6.14
N HIS A 147 -14.80 11.60 -5.85
CA HIS A 147 -14.16 10.60 -6.69
C HIS A 147 -14.93 9.26 -6.58
N PRO A 148 -14.96 8.39 -7.62
CA PRO A 148 -15.60 7.09 -7.52
C PRO A 148 -15.17 6.27 -6.29
N VAL A 149 -13.89 6.33 -5.92
CA VAL A 149 -13.33 5.64 -4.72
C VAL A 149 -13.96 6.13 -3.41
N THR A 150 -14.33 7.40 -3.33
CA THR A 150 -14.92 8.00 -2.12
C THR A 150 -16.45 8.03 -2.11
N ARG A 151 -17.08 7.48 -3.14
CA ARG A 151 -18.54 7.49 -3.30
C ARG A 151 -19.24 6.76 -2.15
N GLY A 152 -20.24 7.43 -1.57
CA GLY A 152 -21.07 6.89 -0.47
C GLY A 152 -20.37 6.81 0.88
N LEU A 153 -19.18 7.41 1.00
CA LEU A 153 -18.52 7.63 2.29
C LEU A 153 -19.02 8.94 2.91
N PRO A 154 -19.06 9.04 4.26
CA PRO A 154 -19.28 10.32 4.93
C PRO A 154 -18.10 11.26 4.69
N GLU A 155 -18.28 12.55 4.93
CA GLU A 155 -17.21 13.56 4.79
C GLU A 155 -15.95 13.24 5.60
N SER A 156 -16.13 12.61 6.75
CA SER A 156 -15.07 12.10 7.63
C SER A 156 -15.56 10.88 8.40
N PHE A 157 -14.64 9.98 8.75
CA PHE A 157 -14.94 8.80 9.58
C PHE A 157 -13.73 8.38 10.42
N PRO A 158 -13.96 7.84 11.63
CA PRO A 158 -12.87 7.43 12.51
C PRO A 158 -12.19 6.16 12.00
N VAL A 159 -10.88 6.13 12.12
CA VAL A 159 -10.02 4.97 11.84
C VAL A 159 -9.01 4.82 12.99
N THR A 160 -8.68 3.58 13.33
CA THR A 160 -7.51 3.26 14.15
C THR A 160 -6.65 2.31 13.35
N ASP A 161 -5.44 2.74 13.01
CA ASP A 161 -4.56 2.00 12.09
C ASP A 161 -3.10 2.40 12.24
N GLU A 162 -2.20 1.74 11.51
CA GLU A 162 -0.83 2.18 11.37
C GLU A 162 -0.73 3.37 10.38
N LEU A 163 0.14 4.31 10.71
CA LEU A 163 0.50 5.42 9.82
C LEU A 163 2.00 5.41 9.50
N TYR A 164 2.34 5.85 8.30
CA TYR A 164 3.71 5.96 7.79
C TYR A 164 4.20 7.41 7.71
N LEU A 165 5.45 7.63 8.07
CA LEU A 165 6.19 8.85 7.81
C LEU A 165 7.32 8.54 6.84
N CYS A 166 7.17 8.90 5.59
CA CYS A 166 8.06 8.48 4.50
C CYS A 166 8.08 9.53 3.38
N PRO A 167 9.03 9.46 2.43
CA PRO A 167 9.03 10.33 1.27
C PRO A 167 7.78 10.09 0.41
N ILE A 168 7.03 11.16 0.16
CA ILE A 168 5.81 11.19 -0.68
C ILE A 168 5.86 12.44 -1.56
N ASP A 169 5.66 12.28 -2.85
CA ASP A 169 5.51 13.35 -3.84
C ASP A 169 4.02 13.54 -4.19
N GLU A 170 3.36 14.49 -3.52
CA GLU A 170 1.95 14.79 -3.77
C GLU A 170 1.68 15.30 -5.20
N SER A 171 2.69 15.69 -5.96
CA SER A 171 2.50 16.06 -7.38
C SER A 171 2.28 14.85 -8.28
N ALA A 172 2.68 13.66 -7.83
CA ALA A 172 2.56 12.40 -8.57
C ALA A 172 1.17 11.77 -8.51
N PHE A 173 0.22 12.32 -7.72
CA PHE A 173 -1.10 11.73 -7.54
C PHE A 173 -2.22 12.73 -7.26
N THR A 174 -3.45 12.27 -7.30
CA THR A 174 -4.65 12.99 -6.85
C THR A 174 -5.00 12.53 -5.44
N PRO A 175 -4.91 13.39 -4.40
CA PRO A 175 -5.29 13.01 -3.04
C PRO A 175 -6.81 12.79 -2.94
N LEU A 176 -7.22 11.72 -2.26
CA LEU A 176 -8.61 11.34 -2.06
C LEU A 176 -9.02 11.42 -0.60
N VAL A 177 -8.14 10.99 0.33
CA VAL A 177 -8.40 10.96 1.77
C VAL A 177 -7.15 11.40 2.53
N ARG A 178 -7.35 12.21 3.57
CA ARG A 178 -6.28 12.64 4.49
C ARG A 178 -6.58 12.21 5.92
N ALA A 179 -5.54 11.88 6.68
CA ALA A 179 -5.64 11.67 8.13
C ALA A 179 -5.63 13.03 8.84
N GLU A 180 -6.67 13.32 9.62
CA GLU A 180 -6.75 14.48 10.49
C GLU A 180 -6.63 14.07 11.96
N GLY A 181 -6.20 14.99 12.82
CA GLY A 181 -6.05 14.75 14.25
C GLY A 181 -4.70 14.14 14.66
N PHE A 182 -3.80 13.84 13.71
CA PHE A 182 -2.46 13.34 13.97
C PHE A 182 -1.39 14.10 13.17
N ALA A 183 -0.26 14.44 13.80
CA ALA A 183 0.80 15.21 13.16
C ALA A 183 1.89 14.31 12.57
N PHE A 184 2.16 14.45 11.29
CA PHE A 184 3.17 13.68 10.54
C PHE A 184 4.56 14.29 10.71
N THR A 185 5.09 14.19 11.91
CA THR A 185 6.44 14.68 12.30
C THR A 185 7.20 13.58 13.01
N ALA A 186 8.53 13.60 12.93
CA ALA A 186 9.41 12.58 13.52
C ALA A 186 9.11 12.28 15.01
N ASN A 187 8.65 13.28 15.78
CA ASN A 187 8.33 13.08 17.19
C ASN A 187 7.15 12.12 17.45
N ASN A 188 6.32 11.90 16.46
CA ASN A 188 5.12 11.04 16.57
C ASN A 188 5.32 9.63 15.98
N PHE A 189 6.45 9.39 15.32
CA PHE A 189 6.76 8.12 14.68
C PHE A 189 7.98 7.45 15.30
N TYR A 190 8.22 6.21 14.92
CA TYR A 190 9.38 5.41 15.28
C TYR A 190 10.18 5.04 14.03
N SER A 191 11.49 4.97 14.15
CA SER A 191 12.41 4.63 13.07
C SER A 191 12.23 3.17 12.62
N ALA A 192 12.08 2.95 11.31
CA ALA A 192 12.05 1.61 10.73
C ALA A 192 13.41 0.92 10.86
N ALA A 193 14.53 1.65 10.69
CA ALA A 193 15.87 1.09 10.86
C ALA A 193 16.13 0.66 12.30
N ASN A 194 15.66 1.42 13.29
CA ASN A 194 15.76 1.02 14.70
C ASN A 194 14.95 -0.26 14.96
N ALA A 195 13.74 -0.38 14.37
CA ALA A 195 12.94 -1.59 14.47
C ALA A 195 13.65 -2.80 13.85
N VAL A 196 14.23 -2.64 12.65
CA VAL A 196 15.04 -3.69 11.99
C VAL A 196 16.21 -4.13 12.87
N SER A 197 16.86 -3.20 13.57
CA SER A 197 17.97 -3.51 14.49
C SER A 197 17.52 -4.18 15.79
N GLY A 198 16.22 -4.36 16.02
CA GLY A 198 15.64 -4.95 17.23
C GLY A 198 15.18 -3.93 18.27
N ALA A 199 15.36 -2.63 18.02
CA ALA A 199 14.89 -1.54 18.90
C ALA A 199 13.49 -1.07 18.47
N MET A 200 12.48 -1.91 18.61
CA MET A 200 11.09 -1.58 18.30
C MET A 200 10.62 -0.34 19.08
N PHE A 201 9.78 0.47 18.43
CA PHE A 201 9.19 1.69 19.01
C PHE A 201 10.24 2.74 19.47
N SER A 202 11.46 2.69 18.89
CA SER A 202 12.53 3.64 19.15
C SER A 202 12.62 4.70 18.06
N ARG A 203 12.96 5.92 18.49
CA ARG A 203 13.38 7.03 17.61
C ARG A 203 14.75 7.56 18.00
N GLU A 204 15.51 6.81 18.76
CA GLU A 204 16.82 7.23 19.23
C GLU A 204 17.76 7.48 18.05
N GLY A 205 18.39 8.66 18.03
CA GLY A 205 19.29 9.06 16.94
C GLY A 205 18.63 9.30 15.59
N TRP A 206 17.30 9.18 15.48
CA TRP A 206 16.55 9.32 14.24
C TRP A 206 15.88 10.68 14.10
N ASN A 207 15.90 11.20 12.89
CA ASN A 207 15.15 12.39 12.50
C ASN A 207 14.66 12.22 11.07
N HIS A 208 13.47 12.77 10.79
CA HIS A 208 12.84 12.69 9.49
C HIS A 208 12.14 14.03 9.18
N PRO A 209 12.13 14.50 7.94
CA PRO A 209 11.30 15.64 7.54
C PRO A 209 9.83 15.39 7.86
N SER A 210 9.04 16.45 8.07
CA SER A 210 7.59 16.31 8.17
C SER A 210 7.03 15.72 6.88
N GLY A 211 6.10 14.76 7.01
CA GLY A 211 5.52 14.03 5.89
C GLY A 211 4.12 14.49 5.51
N SER A 212 3.59 13.88 4.46
CA SER A 212 2.20 14.04 4.02
C SER A 212 1.25 13.28 4.95
N ASN A 213 0.08 13.84 5.20
CA ASN A 213 -1.02 13.17 5.86
C ASN A 213 -2.01 12.52 4.87
N CYS A 214 -1.67 12.45 3.58
CA CYS A 214 -2.48 11.77 2.59
C CYS A 214 -2.40 10.26 2.81
N ILE A 215 -3.57 9.61 2.91
CA ILE A 215 -3.69 8.17 3.21
C ILE A 215 -4.45 7.38 2.14
N ALA A 216 -5.02 8.05 1.15
CA ALA A 216 -5.54 7.41 -0.05
C ALA A 216 -5.41 8.36 -1.23
N TRP A 217 -4.99 7.83 -2.38
CA TRP A 217 -4.83 8.62 -3.59
C TRP A 217 -4.89 7.78 -4.86
N GLU A 218 -5.12 8.44 -5.99
CA GLU A 218 -4.97 7.88 -7.32
C GLU A 218 -3.68 8.38 -7.97
N SER A 219 -2.89 7.46 -8.50
CA SER A 219 -1.66 7.76 -9.24
C SER A 219 -1.92 8.56 -10.51
N ARG A 220 -1.08 9.55 -10.77
CA ARG A 220 -1.03 10.29 -12.06
C ARG A 220 0.12 9.83 -12.95
N THR A 221 1.01 9.03 -12.42
CA THR A 221 2.25 8.59 -13.09
C THR A 221 2.14 7.17 -13.62
N CYS A 222 1.24 6.36 -13.08
CA CYS A 222 0.98 5.02 -13.59
C CYS A 222 0.23 5.09 -14.92
N PRO A 223 0.60 4.26 -15.93
CA PRO A 223 -0.10 4.20 -17.22
C PRO A 223 -1.54 3.68 -17.14
N ALA A 224 -1.93 3.09 -16.02
CA ALA A 224 -3.27 2.55 -15.76
C ALA A 224 -3.83 3.14 -14.45
N PRO A 225 -5.16 3.09 -14.20
CA PRO A 225 -5.71 3.47 -12.92
C PRO A 225 -5.08 2.67 -11.78
N LEU A 226 -4.35 3.34 -10.90
CA LEU A 226 -3.72 2.77 -9.73
C LEU A 226 -4.13 3.58 -8.50
N VAL A 227 -4.82 2.94 -7.57
CA VAL A 227 -5.22 3.55 -6.31
C VAL A 227 -4.40 2.96 -5.17
N TYR A 228 -3.85 3.81 -4.33
CA TYR A 228 -3.23 3.41 -3.07
C TYR A 228 -4.13 3.75 -1.89
N LEU A 229 -4.26 2.79 -0.97
CA LEU A 229 -4.97 2.94 0.31
C LEU A 229 -4.00 2.58 1.44
N GLN A 230 -3.63 3.56 2.28
CA GLN A 230 -2.75 3.28 3.41
C GLN A 230 -3.45 2.50 4.53
N CYS A 231 -4.76 2.62 4.68
CA CYS A 231 -5.52 1.84 5.67
C CYS A 231 -5.39 0.35 5.40
N GLY A 232 -5.01 -0.45 6.41
CA GLY A 232 -4.92 -1.89 6.21
C GLY A 232 -3.92 -2.67 7.07
N ASP A 233 -3.51 -2.14 8.23
CA ASP A 233 -2.56 -2.86 9.09
C ASP A 233 -3.19 -4.07 9.82
N GLY A 234 -4.46 -3.97 10.24
CA GLY A 234 -4.99 -5.02 11.11
C GLY A 234 -6.51 -5.11 11.20
N PRO A 235 -7.00 -6.01 12.08
CA PRO A 235 -8.40 -6.39 12.18
C PRO A 235 -9.38 -5.22 12.39
N ALA A 236 -8.98 -4.20 13.15
CA ALA A 236 -9.82 -3.03 13.38
C ALA A 236 -10.13 -2.29 12.07
N THR A 237 -9.12 -2.16 11.22
CA THR A 237 -9.24 -1.53 9.91
C THR A 237 -9.98 -2.43 8.92
N TYR A 238 -9.69 -3.73 8.89
CA TYR A 238 -10.42 -4.69 8.03
C TYR A 238 -11.92 -4.76 8.37
N ALA A 239 -12.30 -4.57 9.64
CA ALA A 239 -13.69 -4.56 10.07
C ALA A 239 -14.39 -3.21 9.84
N ASN A 240 -13.66 -2.12 9.58
CA ASN A 240 -14.24 -0.79 9.40
C ASN A 240 -15.11 -0.73 8.13
N PRO A 241 -16.42 -0.45 8.22
CA PRO A 241 -17.31 -0.48 7.07
C PRO A 241 -16.99 0.57 6.02
N HIS A 242 -16.39 1.70 6.42
CA HIS A 242 -16.00 2.76 5.49
C HIS A 242 -14.72 2.39 4.73
N VAL A 243 -13.75 1.75 5.39
CA VAL A 243 -12.55 1.21 4.73
C VAL A 243 -12.94 0.11 3.74
N ARG A 244 -13.83 -0.82 4.13
CA ARG A 244 -14.36 -1.85 3.21
C ARG A 244 -15.05 -1.23 1.99
N ARG A 245 -15.87 -0.20 2.21
CA ARG A 245 -16.53 0.52 1.11
C ARG A 245 -15.51 1.20 0.21
N MET A 246 -14.51 1.85 0.76
CA MET A 246 -13.45 2.52 0.01
C MET A 246 -12.65 1.52 -0.84
N LEU A 247 -12.28 0.37 -0.28
CA LEU A 247 -11.59 -0.69 -1.01
C LEU A 247 -12.45 -1.28 -2.14
N ALA A 248 -13.73 -1.60 -1.86
CA ALA A 248 -14.65 -2.08 -2.88
C ALA A 248 -14.83 -1.08 -4.03
N ASN A 249 -15.00 0.21 -3.71
CA ASN A 249 -15.07 1.28 -4.69
C ASN A 249 -13.77 1.40 -5.53
N ALA A 250 -12.61 1.26 -4.89
CA ALA A 250 -11.30 1.33 -5.56
C ALA A 250 -11.13 0.17 -6.56
N LEU A 251 -11.50 -1.06 -6.17
CA LEU A 251 -11.48 -2.22 -7.05
C LEU A 251 -12.43 -2.06 -8.24
N ASP A 252 -13.64 -1.59 -8.00
CA ASP A 252 -14.62 -1.34 -9.07
C ASP A 252 -14.13 -0.26 -10.03
N TYR A 253 -13.63 0.85 -9.51
CA TYR A 253 -13.11 1.95 -10.31
C TYR A 253 -11.93 1.52 -11.19
N THR A 254 -10.92 0.89 -10.59
CA THR A 254 -9.68 0.50 -11.28
C THR A 254 -9.88 -0.67 -12.25
N SER A 255 -10.97 -1.44 -12.13
CA SER A 255 -11.35 -2.48 -13.09
C SER A 255 -12.11 -1.97 -14.33
N GLY A 256 -12.31 -0.64 -14.46
CA GLY A 256 -13.07 -0.04 -15.55
C GLY A 256 -14.58 -0.10 -15.36
N GLY A 257 -15.06 -0.34 -14.15
CA GLY A 257 -16.47 -0.24 -13.79
C GLY A 257 -16.93 1.21 -13.90
N THR A 258 -17.88 1.48 -14.76
CA THR A 258 -18.63 2.76 -14.75
C THR A 258 -19.57 2.71 -13.56
N GLY A 259 -19.16 3.24 -12.44
CA GLY A 259 -19.97 3.34 -11.24
C GLY A 259 -21.15 4.29 -11.40
#